data_431f20a358b7806bd67e8398a70fd624
#
_entry.id   431f20a358b7806bd67e8398a70fd624
#
_cell.length_a   1.000
_cell.length_b   1.000
_cell.length_c   1.000
_cell.angle_alpha   90.00
_cell.angle_beta   90.00
_cell.angle_gamma   90.00
#
_symmetry.space_group_name_H-M   'P 1'
#
loop_
_entity.id
_entity.type
_entity.pdbx_description
1 polymer ?
#
loop_
_entity_poly.entity_id
_entity_poly.type
_entity_poly.pdbx_seq_one_letter_code
_entity_poly.pdbx_strand_id
1 'polypeptide(L)'
;MGKPVEGATFAVEGFGNVGTFVTKFLTEAGAKLLAVSDSKGCIYLKEGIDYPKLMEVKEKTGSIINYPAAKTEPGSNIIHANVDILITAAIPDLVKTGDVNSIKAKLIVEGSNIPMTEQVEILLHKKNILVVPDFVANAGGVISSYVEYIGGDEKKMFKLVEEKIKKNTEIVLDSAKKNKTHP
;
A
#
# COMPACT_ATOMS: atom_id res chain seq x y z
N MET A 1 10.82 9.65 -4.06
CA MET A 1 11.77 8.56 -4.38
C MET A 1 12.64 8.85 -5.62
N GLY A 2 12.20 9.68 -6.56
CA GLY A 2 12.93 9.95 -7.81
C GLY A 2 13.05 8.77 -8.78
N LYS A 3 12.29 7.69 -8.52
CA LYS A 3 12.18 6.53 -9.42
C LYS A 3 10.78 6.45 -10.03
N PRO A 4 10.64 6.02 -11.28
CA PRO A 4 9.33 5.74 -11.87
C PRO A 4 8.66 4.57 -11.13
N VAL A 5 7.34 4.46 -11.25
CA VAL A 5 6.57 3.31 -10.74
C VAL A 5 6.90 2.05 -11.54
N GLU A 6 7.10 2.20 -12.84
CA GLU A 6 7.55 1.12 -13.71
C GLU A 6 8.87 0.53 -13.23
N GLY A 7 8.91 -0.78 -13.05
CA GLY A 7 10.06 -1.52 -12.53
C GLY A 7 10.30 -1.39 -11.01
N ALA A 8 9.51 -0.59 -10.29
CA ALA A 8 9.56 -0.56 -8.83
C ALA A 8 9.01 -1.87 -8.24
N THR A 9 9.58 -2.33 -7.13
CA THR A 9 9.07 -3.49 -6.40
C THR A 9 8.13 -3.07 -5.29
N PHE A 10 7.08 -3.85 -5.05
CA PHE A 10 6.15 -3.52 -3.98
C PHE A 10 5.65 -4.73 -3.19
N ALA A 11 5.17 -4.44 -1.98
CA ALA A 11 4.47 -5.37 -1.11
C ALA A 11 3.14 -4.77 -0.66
N VAL A 12 2.13 -5.62 -0.44
CA VAL A 12 0.80 -5.21 0.00
C VAL A 12 0.41 -5.98 1.26
N GLU A 13 0.21 -5.27 2.36
CA GLU A 13 -0.40 -5.84 3.56
C GLU A 13 -1.91 -5.80 3.41
N GLY A 14 -2.52 -6.99 3.40
CA GLY A 14 -3.95 -7.17 3.22
C GLY A 14 -4.39 -7.30 1.76
N PHE A 15 -4.93 -8.46 1.39
CA PHE A 15 -5.45 -8.73 0.05
C PHE A 15 -6.98 -8.81 0.07
N GLY A 16 -7.60 -7.76 0.65
CA GLY A 16 -9.03 -7.46 0.58
C GLY A 16 -9.34 -6.50 -0.57
N ASN A 17 -10.45 -5.75 -0.47
CA ASN A 17 -10.87 -4.81 -1.53
C ASN A 17 -9.76 -3.79 -1.87
N VAL A 18 -9.24 -3.08 -0.87
CA VAL A 18 -8.20 -2.07 -1.10
C VAL A 18 -6.94 -2.70 -1.70
N GLY A 19 -6.41 -3.74 -1.06
CA GLY A 19 -5.17 -4.39 -1.50
C GLY A 19 -5.27 -5.00 -2.89
N THR A 20 -6.42 -5.56 -3.26
CA THR A 20 -6.67 -6.12 -4.60
C THR A 20 -6.60 -5.03 -5.67
N PHE A 21 -7.32 -3.90 -5.47
CA PHE A 21 -7.30 -2.80 -6.43
C PHE A 21 -5.92 -2.13 -6.53
N VAL A 22 -5.26 -1.89 -5.40
CA VAL A 22 -3.90 -1.32 -5.39
C VAL A 22 -2.93 -2.24 -6.15
N THR A 23 -3.00 -3.54 -5.89
CA THR A 23 -2.15 -4.52 -6.60
C THR A 23 -2.40 -4.48 -8.10
N LYS A 24 -3.66 -4.45 -8.52
CA LYS A 24 -4.04 -4.33 -9.93
C LYS A 24 -3.40 -3.10 -10.57
N PHE A 25 -3.67 -1.92 -10.02
CA PHE A 25 -3.21 -0.66 -10.63
C PHE A 25 -1.69 -0.52 -10.64
N LEU A 26 -0.99 -0.94 -9.59
CA LEU A 26 0.47 -0.90 -9.57
C LEU A 26 1.09 -1.88 -10.57
N THR A 27 0.49 -3.06 -10.73
CA THR A 27 0.94 -4.03 -11.74
C THR A 27 0.68 -3.51 -13.15
N GLU A 28 -0.47 -2.92 -13.41
CA GLU A 28 -0.79 -2.27 -14.70
C GLU A 28 0.16 -1.10 -15.00
N ALA A 29 0.64 -0.39 -13.97
CA ALA A 29 1.64 0.67 -14.09
C ALA A 29 3.09 0.14 -14.23
N GLY A 30 3.29 -1.18 -14.32
CA GLY A 30 4.58 -1.81 -14.54
C GLY A 30 5.40 -2.07 -13.28
N ALA A 31 4.81 -1.91 -12.08
CA ALA A 31 5.47 -2.30 -10.84
C ALA A 31 5.39 -3.82 -10.60
N LYS A 32 6.33 -4.37 -9.85
CA LYS A 32 6.49 -5.80 -9.61
C LYS A 32 6.08 -6.16 -8.18
N LEU A 33 5.01 -6.94 -8.02
CA LEU A 33 4.58 -7.47 -6.73
C LEU A 33 5.56 -8.57 -6.26
N LEU A 34 6.19 -8.39 -5.11
CA LEU A 34 7.07 -9.41 -4.52
C LEU A 34 6.48 -10.08 -3.29
N ALA A 35 5.63 -9.37 -2.54
CA ALA A 35 5.02 -9.91 -1.34
C ALA A 35 3.58 -9.41 -1.19
N VAL A 36 2.75 -10.26 -0.62
CA VAL A 36 1.35 -9.92 -0.28
C VAL A 36 0.92 -10.73 0.93
N SER A 37 0.07 -10.14 1.78
CA SER A 37 -0.50 -10.84 2.92
C SER A 37 -2.02 -10.86 2.91
N ASP A 38 -2.61 -11.83 3.58
CA ASP A 38 -4.01 -11.86 4.00
C ASP A 38 -4.12 -12.32 5.46
N SER A 39 -5.34 -12.58 5.93
CA SER A 39 -5.61 -13.01 7.31
C SER A 39 -4.96 -14.35 7.68
N LYS A 40 -4.46 -15.14 6.72
CA LYS A 40 -3.86 -16.46 6.96
C LYS A 40 -2.33 -16.45 6.92
N GLY A 41 -1.73 -15.38 6.39
CA GLY A 41 -0.28 -15.27 6.33
C GLY A 41 0.18 -14.31 5.23
N CYS A 42 1.48 -14.30 4.98
CA CYS A 42 2.04 -13.60 3.82
C CYS A 42 2.82 -14.57 2.93
N ILE A 43 2.94 -14.21 1.68
CA ILE A 43 3.77 -14.89 0.69
C ILE A 43 4.82 -13.94 0.13
N TYR A 44 5.98 -14.49 -0.19
CA TYR A 44 7.08 -13.77 -0.85
C TYR A 44 7.60 -14.59 -2.02
N LEU A 45 7.78 -13.92 -3.17
CA LEU A 45 8.40 -14.52 -4.37
C LEU A 45 9.31 -13.49 -5.06
N LYS A 46 10.60 -13.75 -5.05
CA LYS A 46 11.63 -12.84 -5.60
C LYS A 46 11.46 -12.60 -7.11
N GLU A 47 11.01 -13.62 -7.82
CA GLU A 47 10.74 -13.58 -9.27
C GLU A 47 9.53 -12.73 -9.61
N GLY A 48 8.69 -12.39 -8.62
CA GLY A 48 7.45 -11.64 -8.75
C GLY A 48 6.22 -12.54 -8.72
N ILE A 49 5.16 -12.00 -8.15
CA ILE A 49 3.84 -12.63 -8.06
C ILE A 49 2.99 -12.12 -9.20
N ASP A 50 2.49 -13.05 -10.03
CA ASP A 50 1.57 -12.72 -11.12
C ASP A 50 0.17 -12.41 -10.57
N TYR A 51 -0.35 -11.22 -10.85
CA TYR A 51 -1.63 -10.76 -10.29
C TYR A 51 -2.83 -11.61 -10.75
N PRO A 52 -3.05 -11.89 -12.04
CA PRO A 52 -4.13 -12.76 -12.49
C PRO A 52 -4.13 -14.11 -11.80
N LYS A 53 -2.96 -14.76 -11.71
CA LYS A 53 -2.81 -16.06 -11.05
C LYS A 53 -3.06 -15.95 -9.53
N LEU A 54 -2.65 -14.85 -8.90
CA LEU A 54 -2.91 -14.61 -7.48
C LEU A 54 -4.42 -14.49 -7.20
N MET A 55 -5.14 -13.79 -8.07
CA MET A 55 -6.60 -13.68 -8.01
C MET A 55 -7.26 -15.05 -8.15
N GLU A 56 -6.85 -15.83 -9.14
CA GLU A 56 -7.37 -17.18 -9.36
C GLU A 56 -7.17 -18.08 -8.12
N VAL A 57 -5.98 -18.06 -7.53
CA VAL A 57 -5.67 -18.81 -6.31
C VAL A 57 -6.55 -18.34 -5.15
N LYS A 58 -6.69 -17.03 -4.95
CA LYS A 58 -7.54 -16.45 -3.90
C LYS A 58 -9.00 -16.86 -4.05
N GLU A 59 -9.54 -16.81 -5.26
CA GLU A 59 -10.92 -17.18 -5.55
C GLU A 59 -11.18 -18.69 -5.32
N LYS A 60 -10.25 -19.55 -5.77
CA LYS A 60 -10.39 -21.01 -5.63
C LYS A 60 -10.19 -21.51 -4.21
N THR A 61 -9.30 -20.89 -3.45
CA THR A 61 -8.85 -21.44 -2.16
C THR A 61 -9.23 -20.58 -0.94
N GLY A 62 -9.73 -19.37 -1.18
CA GLY A 62 -10.07 -18.39 -0.14
C GLY A 62 -8.84 -17.69 0.47
N SER A 63 -7.62 -17.98 0.01
CA SER A 63 -6.41 -17.36 0.57
C SER A 63 -5.25 -17.33 -0.43
N ILE A 64 -4.39 -16.32 -0.28
CA ILE A 64 -3.19 -16.14 -1.10
C ILE A 64 -2.05 -17.08 -0.72
N ILE A 65 -2.08 -17.68 0.46
CA ILE A 65 -0.99 -18.56 0.94
C ILE A 65 -0.80 -19.83 0.11
N ASN A 66 -1.80 -20.17 -0.69
CA ASN A 66 -1.76 -21.32 -1.60
C ASN A 66 -1.14 -20.99 -2.97
N TYR A 67 -0.57 -19.80 -3.13
CA TYR A 67 0.10 -19.42 -4.37
C TYR A 67 1.34 -20.31 -4.60
N PRO A 68 1.44 -20.98 -5.76
CA PRO A 68 2.50 -21.95 -6.00
C PRO A 68 3.88 -21.30 -6.02
N ALA A 69 4.87 -22.03 -5.51
CA ALA A 69 6.29 -21.64 -5.44
C ALA A 69 6.61 -20.43 -4.56
N ALA A 70 5.63 -19.78 -3.93
CA ALA A 70 5.88 -18.70 -2.99
C ALA A 70 6.25 -19.24 -1.61
N LYS A 71 7.16 -18.57 -0.92
CA LYS A 71 7.48 -18.83 0.47
C LYS A 71 6.37 -18.24 1.34
N THR A 72 5.80 -19.07 2.21
CA THR A 72 4.77 -18.64 3.17
C THR A 72 5.39 -18.31 4.53
N GLU A 73 4.96 -17.20 5.11
CA GLU A 73 5.42 -16.69 6.41
C GLU A 73 4.22 -16.14 7.22
N PRO A 74 4.40 -15.86 8.53
CA PRO A 74 3.41 -15.10 9.32
C PRO A 74 3.05 -13.77 8.66
N GLY A 75 1.78 -13.37 8.71
CA GLY A 75 1.29 -12.15 8.05
C GLY A 75 2.03 -10.87 8.46
N SER A 76 2.44 -10.77 9.73
CA SER A 76 3.23 -9.64 10.25
C SER A 76 4.58 -9.46 9.57
N ASN A 77 5.12 -10.51 8.94
CA ASN A 77 6.43 -10.43 8.28
C ASN A 77 6.40 -9.59 6.99
N ILE A 78 5.23 -9.25 6.50
CA ILE A 78 5.07 -8.42 5.29
C ILE A 78 5.81 -7.08 5.39
N ILE A 79 5.88 -6.47 6.57
CA ILE A 79 6.57 -5.19 6.80
C ILE A 79 8.09 -5.27 6.61
N HIS A 80 8.67 -6.48 6.65
CA HIS A 80 10.10 -6.73 6.46
C HIS A 80 10.46 -7.06 5.01
N ALA A 81 9.48 -7.08 4.11
CA ALA A 81 9.71 -7.36 2.69
C ALA A 81 10.75 -6.39 2.10
N ASN A 82 11.69 -6.95 1.35
CA ASN A 82 12.71 -6.14 0.69
C ASN A 82 12.18 -5.62 -0.66
N VAL A 83 11.48 -4.49 -0.58
CA VAL A 83 10.78 -3.84 -1.70
C VAL A 83 11.03 -2.32 -1.70
N ASP A 84 10.73 -1.66 -2.81
CA ASP A 84 10.77 -0.20 -2.88
C ASP A 84 9.56 0.43 -2.17
N ILE A 85 8.37 -0.18 -2.30
CA ILE A 85 7.09 0.35 -1.82
C ILE A 85 6.38 -0.68 -0.94
N LEU A 86 5.98 -0.27 0.26
CA LEU A 86 5.08 -1.03 1.13
C LEU A 86 3.72 -0.34 1.19
N ILE A 87 2.67 -1.08 0.92
CA ILE A 87 1.29 -0.60 1.05
C ILE A 87 0.64 -1.29 2.25
N THR A 88 0.10 -0.53 3.19
CA THR A 88 -0.76 -1.07 4.24
C THR A 88 -2.22 -0.97 3.80
N ALA A 89 -2.97 -2.06 3.87
CA ALA A 89 -4.33 -2.10 3.34
C ALA A 89 -5.31 -2.98 4.15
N ALA A 90 -4.98 -3.28 5.41
CA ALA A 90 -5.86 -4.11 6.25
C ALA A 90 -6.01 -3.61 7.69
N ILE A 91 -4.98 -3.71 8.53
CA ILE A 91 -5.13 -3.54 9.97
C ILE A 91 -4.51 -2.23 10.50
N PRO A 92 -5.13 -1.64 11.53
CA PRO A 92 -4.49 -0.58 12.29
C PRO A 92 -3.30 -1.12 13.09
N ASP A 93 -2.44 -0.20 13.53
CA ASP A 93 -1.31 -0.53 14.42
C ASP A 93 -0.38 -1.64 13.91
N LEU A 94 -0.24 -1.79 12.61
CA LEU A 94 0.59 -2.80 11.95
C LEU A 94 2.07 -2.61 12.30
N VAL A 95 2.57 -1.38 12.18
CA VAL A 95 3.99 -1.04 12.38
C VAL A 95 4.19 -0.44 13.76
N LYS A 96 5.09 -1.03 14.53
CA LYS A 96 5.48 -0.57 15.87
C LYS A 96 6.85 0.08 15.87
N THR A 97 7.16 0.82 16.92
CA THR A 97 8.48 1.47 17.12
C THR A 97 9.64 0.49 16.98
N GLY A 98 9.48 -0.74 17.49
CA GLY A 98 10.49 -1.80 17.38
C GLY A 98 10.78 -2.28 15.97
N ASP A 99 9.82 -2.13 15.06
CA ASP A 99 9.91 -2.62 13.68
C ASP A 99 10.69 -1.67 12.78
N VAL A 100 10.76 -0.38 13.14
CA VAL A 100 11.32 0.70 12.31
C VAL A 100 12.71 0.35 11.76
N ASN A 101 13.55 -0.31 12.57
CA ASN A 101 14.90 -0.66 12.16
C ASN A 101 14.98 -1.79 11.13
N SER A 102 13.96 -2.61 11.03
CA SER A 102 13.89 -3.77 10.12
C SER A 102 13.18 -3.47 8.80
N ILE A 103 12.46 -2.35 8.71
CA ILE A 103 11.78 -1.93 7.48
C ILE A 103 12.81 -1.55 6.41
N LYS A 104 12.65 -2.12 5.22
CA LYS A 104 13.53 -1.94 4.06
C LYS A 104 12.91 -1.10 2.95
N ALA A 105 11.59 -0.95 2.96
CA ALA A 105 10.87 -0.12 2.00
C ALA A 105 11.35 1.34 2.07
N LYS A 106 11.38 2.01 0.94
CA LYS A 106 11.73 3.44 0.82
C LYS A 106 10.52 4.34 0.87
N LEU A 107 9.37 3.80 0.52
CA LEU A 107 8.08 4.45 0.54
C LEU A 107 7.08 3.53 1.24
N ILE A 108 6.32 4.09 2.16
CA ILE A 108 5.13 3.45 2.73
C ILE A 108 3.92 4.27 2.33
N VAL A 109 2.86 3.62 1.87
CA VAL A 109 1.57 4.26 1.55
C VAL A 109 0.51 3.66 2.46
N GLU A 110 -0.09 4.49 3.27
CA GLU A 110 -1.06 4.09 4.28
C GLU A 110 -2.47 3.98 3.71
N GLY A 111 -2.77 2.86 3.08
CA GLY A 111 -4.11 2.57 2.55
C GLY A 111 -5.11 2.09 3.62
N SER A 112 -4.65 1.60 4.76
CA SER A 112 -5.46 1.31 5.95
C SER A 112 -5.55 2.52 6.88
N ASN A 113 -6.54 2.52 7.79
CA ASN A 113 -6.65 3.56 8.80
C ASN A 113 -5.63 3.33 9.92
N ILE A 114 -4.84 4.33 10.24
CA ILE A 114 -3.89 4.37 11.37
C ILE A 114 -3.03 3.10 11.44
N PRO A 115 -2.30 2.72 10.38
CA PRO A 115 -1.46 1.52 10.40
C PRO A 115 -0.25 1.66 11.33
N MET A 116 0.06 2.89 11.71
CA MET A 116 1.10 3.23 12.67
C MET A 116 0.78 4.54 13.39
N THR A 117 1.49 4.81 14.48
CA THR A 117 1.38 6.06 15.22
C THR A 117 2.28 7.14 14.62
N GLU A 118 1.95 8.43 14.82
CA GLU A 118 2.79 9.57 14.42
C GLU A 118 4.25 9.42 14.89
N GLN A 119 4.46 8.87 16.09
CA GLN A 119 5.82 8.60 16.59
C GLN A 119 6.60 7.65 15.67
N VAL A 120 5.94 6.63 15.11
CA VAL A 120 6.55 5.68 14.18
C VAL A 120 6.87 6.38 12.85
N GLU A 121 5.96 7.21 12.33
CA GLU A 121 6.18 8.00 11.10
C GLU A 121 7.39 8.94 11.25
N ILE A 122 7.50 9.63 12.37
CA ILE A 122 8.66 10.48 12.68
C ILE A 122 9.96 9.67 12.67
N LEU A 123 9.97 8.47 13.25
CA LEU A 123 11.14 7.60 13.26
C LEU A 123 11.50 7.09 11.85
N LEU A 124 10.50 6.74 11.03
CA LEU A 124 10.69 6.37 9.63
C LEU A 124 11.25 7.52 8.81
N HIS A 125 10.72 8.74 9.02
CA HIS A 125 11.23 9.94 8.36
C HIS A 125 12.72 10.19 8.69
N LYS A 126 13.13 10.03 9.95
CA LYS A 126 14.55 10.13 10.37
C LYS A 126 15.43 9.09 9.67
N LYS A 127 14.88 7.99 9.21
CA LYS A 127 15.56 6.96 8.40
C LYS A 127 15.47 7.21 6.89
N ASN A 128 14.94 8.36 6.46
CA ASN A 128 14.68 8.71 5.07
C ASN A 128 13.69 7.73 4.37
N ILE A 129 12.77 7.15 5.12
CA ILE A 129 11.63 6.40 4.59
C ILE A 129 10.49 7.40 4.46
N LEU A 130 10.00 7.58 3.22
CA LEU A 130 8.87 8.45 2.96
C LEU A 130 7.56 7.74 3.33
N VAL A 131 6.68 8.41 4.07
CA VAL A 131 5.33 7.94 4.35
C VAL A 131 4.33 8.84 3.64
N VAL A 132 3.37 8.26 2.91
CA VAL A 132 2.17 8.96 2.46
C VAL A 132 1.07 8.60 3.46
N PRO A 133 0.63 9.57 4.29
CA PRO A 133 -0.24 9.29 5.42
C PRO A 133 -1.66 8.87 5.00
N ASP A 134 -2.33 8.18 5.88
CA ASP A 134 -3.63 7.56 5.65
C ASP A 134 -4.72 8.56 5.25
N PHE A 135 -4.79 9.71 5.92
CA PHE A 135 -5.81 10.74 5.63
C PHE A 135 -5.76 11.27 4.19
N VAL A 136 -4.66 11.05 3.49
CA VAL A 136 -4.53 11.32 2.04
C VAL A 136 -4.71 10.06 1.23
N ALA A 137 -3.95 9.00 1.57
CA ALA A 137 -3.87 7.79 0.74
C ALA A 137 -5.19 7.01 0.69
N ASN A 138 -5.95 6.97 1.79
CA ASN A 138 -7.20 6.20 1.88
C ASN A 138 -8.48 7.02 1.65
N ALA A 139 -8.40 8.33 1.40
CA ALA A 139 -9.55 9.21 1.21
C ALA A 139 -10.46 8.84 0.02
N GLY A 140 -10.02 7.93 -0.84
CA GLY A 140 -10.80 7.45 -1.99
C GLY A 140 -12.18 6.91 -1.63
N GLY A 141 -12.29 6.17 -0.51
CA GLY A 141 -13.57 5.64 -0.02
C GLY A 141 -14.57 6.74 0.32
N VAL A 142 -14.12 7.78 1.01
CA VAL A 142 -14.98 8.93 1.38
C VAL A 142 -15.41 9.70 0.12
N ILE A 143 -14.50 9.90 -0.82
CA ILE A 143 -14.81 10.58 -2.09
C ILE A 143 -15.83 9.75 -2.90
N SER A 144 -15.69 8.43 -2.92
CA SER A 144 -16.64 7.52 -3.58
C SER A 144 -18.04 7.66 -2.99
N SER A 145 -18.16 7.60 -1.67
CA SER A 145 -19.45 7.78 -0.97
C SER A 145 -20.08 9.14 -1.25
N TYR A 146 -19.27 10.20 -1.34
CA TYR A 146 -19.75 11.52 -1.72
C TYR A 146 -20.31 11.55 -3.15
N VAL A 147 -19.60 10.93 -4.11
CA VAL A 147 -20.07 10.89 -5.51
C VAL A 147 -21.38 10.11 -5.63
N GLU A 148 -21.53 9.00 -4.90
CA GLU A 148 -22.76 8.23 -4.82
C GLU A 148 -23.89 9.09 -4.23
N TYR A 149 -23.65 9.80 -3.14
CA TYR A 149 -24.63 10.68 -2.50
C TYR A 149 -25.18 11.77 -3.43
N ILE A 150 -24.33 12.33 -4.30
CA ILE A 150 -24.77 13.36 -5.28
C ILE A 150 -25.29 12.77 -6.59
N GLY A 151 -25.51 11.44 -6.67
CA GLY A 151 -26.01 10.76 -7.87
C GLY A 151 -25.02 10.74 -9.04
N GLY A 152 -23.73 10.77 -8.76
CA GLY A 152 -22.68 10.64 -9.78
C GLY A 152 -22.48 9.18 -10.21
N ASP A 153 -21.90 9.00 -11.40
CA ASP A 153 -21.55 7.70 -11.94
C ASP A 153 -20.13 7.25 -11.57
N GLU A 154 -19.82 6.01 -11.88
CA GLU A 154 -18.50 5.40 -11.62
C GLU A 154 -17.36 6.18 -12.31
N LYS A 155 -17.54 6.65 -13.54
CA LYS A 155 -16.54 7.40 -14.29
C LYS A 155 -16.21 8.73 -13.60
N LYS A 156 -17.24 9.44 -13.12
CA LYS A 156 -17.09 10.67 -12.34
C LYS A 156 -16.36 10.38 -11.01
N MET A 157 -16.70 9.27 -10.37
CA MET A 157 -16.08 8.84 -9.12
C MET A 157 -14.58 8.60 -9.31
N PHE A 158 -14.15 7.76 -10.25
CA PHE A 158 -12.73 7.49 -10.49
C PHE A 158 -11.95 8.76 -10.85
N LYS A 159 -12.51 9.61 -11.70
CA LYS A 159 -11.88 10.89 -12.04
C LYS A 159 -11.67 11.78 -10.83
N LEU A 160 -12.69 11.92 -9.98
CA LEU A 160 -12.62 12.78 -8.79
C LEU A 160 -11.64 12.21 -7.75
N VAL A 161 -11.65 10.89 -7.54
CA VAL A 161 -10.68 10.22 -6.65
C VAL A 161 -9.26 10.48 -7.13
N GLU A 162 -8.97 10.24 -8.40
CA GLU A 162 -7.65 10.47 -8.97
C GLU A 162 -7.18 11.92 -8.79
N GLU A 163 -8.01 12.89 -9.18
CA GLU A 163 -7.69 14.32 -9.08
C GLU A 163 -7.43 14.74 -7.63
N LYS A 164 -8.29 14.33 -6.70
CA LYS A 164 -8.19 14.75 -5.30
C LYS A 164 -7.01 14.07 -4.59
N ILE A 165 -6.82 12.78 -4.79
CA ILE A 165 -5.71 12.06 -4.15
C ILE A 165 -4.37 12.59 -4.67
N LYS A 166 -4.19 12.76 -5.97
CA LYS A 166 -2.96 13.33 -6.53
C LYS A 166 -2.68 14.71 -5.97
N LYS A 167 -3.66 15.63 -6.05
CA LYS A 167 -3.52 17.00 -5.58
C LYS A 167 -3.18 17.07 -4.09
N ASN A 168 -3.91 16.32 -3.26
CA ASN A 168 -3.70 16.35 -1.81
C ASN A 168 -2.36 15.72 -1.42
N THR A 169 -1.94 14.64 -2.10
CA THR A 169 -0.62 14.05 -1.90
C THR A 169 0.49 15.05 -2.23
N GLU A 170 0.41 15.76 -3.34
CA GLU A 170 1.35 16.81 -3.72
C GLU A 170 1.43 17.90 -2.64
N ILE A 171 0.28 18.42 -2.18
CA ILE A 171 0.22 19.46 -1.14
C ILE A 171 0.92 19.00 0.14
N VAL A 172 0.64 17.79 0.60
CA VAL A 172 1.23 17.24 1.83
C VAL A 172 2.74 17.05 1.69
N LEU A 173 3.19 16.44 0.61
CA LEU A 173 4.61 16.20 0.36
C LEU A 173 5.39 17.50 0.17
N ASP A 174 4.85 18.48 -0.54
CA ASP A 174 5.49 19.77 -0.73
C ASP A 174 5.55 20.57 0.58
N SER A 175 4.49 20.52 1.38
CA SER A 175 4.46 21.14 2.71
C SER A 175 5.52 20.53 3.63
N ALA A 176 5.58 19.20 3.69
CA ALA A 176 6.57 18.47 4.47
C ALA A 176 8.01 18.84 4.05
N LYS A 177 8.28 18.86 2.75
CA LYS A 177 9.58 19.25 2.19
C LYS A 177 9.96 20.69 2.53
N LYS A 178 9.01 21.63 2.37
CA LYS A 178 9.22 23.06 2.66
C LYS A 178 9.51 23.30 4.14
N ASN A 179 8.79 22.62 5.01
CA ASN A 179 8.92 22.78 6.46
C ASN A 179 9.98 21.86 7.08
N LYS A 180 10.62 21.00 6.29
CA LYS A 180 11.61 19.98 6.73
C LYS A 180 11.06 19.08 7.85
N THR A 181 9.81 18.64 7.69
CA THR A 181 9.11 17.74 8.61
C THR A 181 8.65 16.48 7.88
N HIS A 182 8.11 15.50 8.61
CA HIS A 182 7.40 14.37 8.00
C HIS A 182 6.07 14.85 7.37
N PRO A 183 5.56 14.12 6.38
CA PRO A 183 4.25 14.38 5.75
C PRO A 183 3.09 14.34 6.71
#